data_7d0fc123fa911158bd422814af4943ca
#
_entry.id   7d0fc123fa911158bd422814af4943ca
#
_cell.length_a   1.000
_cell.length_b   1.000
_cell.length_c   1.000
_cell.angle_alpha   90.00
_cell.angle_beta   90.00
_cell.angle_gamma   90.00
#
_symmetry.space_group_name_H-M   'P 1'
#
loop_
_entity.id
_entity.type
_entity.pdbx_description
1 polymer ?
#
loop_
_entity_poly.entity_id
_entity_poly.type
_entity_poly.pdbx_seq_one_letter_code
_entity_poly.pdbx_strand_id
1 'polypeptide(L)'
;MQPEFKSTAIIFPPAISSITQLNFTENGYRGIEAGEVEDVDRLISLLQAPMLKDKMAEKYGLYPHYGFEDNRAEGVHTASQKFYDTYDDKVQVRFTQFSTVQIDVYDTDSVLAAAIANDYIAYADSFLEAMSGRRAGIAFTESEIKTISAEIDSTRDSVEYYRSKYQIYRVENLSDAVATFLYSGSRIKPEFHKYYDRAMALETQLFNLNLTLADMQKELYFRKKNLENYPSLLHVVNYAKPAKVKARPKRTLIFLSATGATFLFACIFVFLLDRKRRPSLPI
;
A
#
# COMPACT_ATOMS: atom_id res chain seq x y z
N MET A 1 38.34 0.84 -10.04
CA MET A 1 36.89 1.00 -9.75
C MET A 1 36.15 1.02 -11.09
N GLN A 2 35.17 0.15 -11.24
CA GLN A 2 34.29 0.14 -12.40
C GLN A 2 33.38 1.38 -12.39
N PRO A 3 32.99 1.90 -13.55
CA PRO A 3 32.07 3.02 -13.62
C PRO A 3 30.66 2.59 -13.23
N GLU A 4 29.99 3.36 -12.37
CA GLU A 4 28.62 3.14 -11.93
C GLU A 4 27.70 4.24 -12.48
N PHE A 5 26.50 3.83 -12.87
CA PHE A 5 25.41 4.68 -13.31
C PHE A 5 24.41 4.86 -12.17
N LYS A 6 23.82 6.04 -12.07
CA LYS A 6 22.81 6.34 -11.06
C LYS A 6 21.44 6.46 -11.71
N SER A 7 20.49 5.64 -11.30
CA SER A 7 19.09 5.79 -11.64
C SER A 7 18.29 6.25 -10.41
N THR A 8 17.41 7.21 -10.59
CA THR A 8 16.65 7.83 -9.50
C THR A 8 15.16 7.72 -9.74
N ALA A 9 14.45 7.20 -8.76
CA ALA A 9 13.00 7.23 -8.68
C ALA A 9 12.56 8.16 -7.54
N ILE A 10 11.41 8.83 -7.69
CA ILE A 10 10.85 9.73 -6.67
C ILE A 10 9.37 9.43 -6.52
N ILE A 11 8.97 9.20 -5.28
CA ILE A 11 7.58 8.92 -4.92
C ILE A 11 7.09 9.85 -3.81
N PHE A 12 5.81 10.13 -3.85
CA PHE A 12 5.12 10.87 -2.79
C PHE A 12 4.32 9.84 -1.96
N PRO A 13 4.59 9.69 -0.66
CA PRO A 13 3.83 8.79 0.19
C PRO A 13 2.42 9.33 0.38
N PRO A 14 1.41 8.46 0.41
CA PRO A 14 0.07 8.85 0.82
C PRO A 14 -0.01 8.96 2.34
N ALA A 15 -0.95 9.73 2.85
CA ALA A 15 -1.29 9.71 4.26
C ALA A 15 -1.88 8.35 4.63
N ILE A 16 -1.21 7.60 5.52
CA ILE A 16 -1.65 6.25 5.92
C ILE A 16 -3.01 6.32 6.62
N SER A 17 -3.28 7.39 7.37
CA SER A 17 -4.59 7.65 7.96
C SER A 17 -5.71 7.77 6.91
N SER A 18 -5.43 8.39 5.76
CA SER A 18 -6.43 8.50 4.68
C SER A 18 -6.66 7.18 3.95
N ILE A 19 -5.66 6.30 3.90
CA ILE A 19 -5.78 4.96 3.30
C ILE A 19 -6.70 4.06 4.13
N THR A 20 -6.54 4.08 5.46
CA THR A 20 -7.35 3.26 6.38
C THR A 20 -8.75 3.83 6.59
N GLN A 21 -8.93 5.14 6.39
CA GLN A 21 -10.20 5.85 6.51
C GLN A 21 -10.86 6.11 5.15
N LEU A 22 -10.72 5.24 4.17
CA LEU A 22 -11.47 5.32 2.90
C LEU A 22 -12.97 5.17 3.19
N ASN A 23 -13.50 6.08 4.01
CA ASN A 23 -14.90 6.21 4.29
C ASN A 23 -15.56 6.86 3.07
N PHE A 24 -16.41 6.06 2.43
CA PHE A 24 -17.30 6.53 1.40
C PHE A 24 -18.29 7.50 2.04
N THR A 25 -18.10 8.78 1.85
CA THR A 25 -19.11 9.76 2.16
C THR A 25 -20.09 9.85 0.98
N GLU A 26 -21.35 10.16 1.25
CA GLU A 26 -22.39 10.37 0.22
C GLU A 26 -21.97 11.38 -0.87
N ASN A 27 -21.01 12.23 -0.58
CA ASN A 27 -20.50 13.29 -1.47
C ASN A 27 -19.32 12.85 -2.36
N GLY A 28 -19.02 11.54 -2.45
CA GLY A 28 -17.96 11.02 -3.32
C GLY A 28 -16.64 10.81 -2.62
N TYR A 29 -15.66 10.40 -3.41
CA TYR A 29 -14.31 10.04 -2.99
C TYR A 29 -13.54 11.25 -2.45
N ARG A 30 -13.04 11.16 -1.22
CA ARG A 30 -11.90 11.98 -0.79
C ARG A 30 -10.64 11.45 -1.46
N GLY A 31 -9.94 12.27 -2.19
CA GLY A 31 -8.65 11.94 -2.78
C GLY A 31 -7.68 11.40 -1.71
N ILE A 32 -6.70 10.62 -2.14
CA ILE A 32 -5.61 10.20 -1.27
C ILE A 32 -4.85 11.45 -0.88
N GLU A 33 -4.86 11.80 0.40
CA GLU A 33 -4.13 12.95 0.91
C GLU A 33 -2.63 12.66 0.89
N ALA A 34 -1.82 13.70 0.68
CA ALA A 34 -0.38 13.58 0.78
C ALA A 34 0.04 13.25 2.22
N GLY A 35 0.97 12.31 2.37
CA GLY A 35 1.47 11.90 3.67
C GLY A 35 2.30 12.98 4.36
N GLU A 36 2.24 12.97 5.66
CA GLU A 36 3.08 13.79 6.53
C GLU A 36 4.47 13.17 6.70
N VAL A 37 5.36 13.85 7.43
CA VAL A 37 6.73 13.38 7.67
C VAL A 37 6.77 11.97 8.28
N GLU A 38 5.85 11.68 9.19
CA GLU A 38 5.75 10.37 9.84
C GLU A 38 5.40 9.23 8.85
N ASP A 39 4.57 9.52 7.85
CA ASP A 39 4.20 8.55 6.80
C ASP A 39 5.40 8.28 5.88
N VAL A 40 6.20 9.33 5.62
CA VAL A 40 7.46 9.21 4.88
C VAL A 40 8.44 8.30 5.63
N ASP A 41 8.63 8.52 6.94
CA ASP A 41 9.56 7.74 7.76
C ASP A 41 9.14 6.27 7.83
N ARG A 42 7.84 5.99 7.93
CA ARG A 42 7.31 4.63 7.89
C ARG A 42 7.58 3.96 6.53
N LEU A 43 7.37 4.69 5.45
CA LEU A 43 7.65 4.17 4.10
C LEU A 43 9.15 3.90 3.91
N ILE A 44 10.03 4.81 4.35
CA ILE A 44 11.48 4.62 4.29
C ILE A 44 11.89 3.38 5.09
N SER A 45 11.37 3.22 6.31
CA SER A 45 11.66 2.07 7.15
C SER A 45 11.27 0.75 6.48
N LEU A 46 10.14 0.73 5.79
CA LEU A 46 9.70 -0.41 4.99
C LEU A 46 10.65 -0.69 3.82
N LEU A 47 11.02 0.35 3.06
CA LEU A 47 11.88 0.21 1.89
C LEU A 47 13.33 -0.17 2.25
N GLN A 48 13.75 0.10 3.46
CA GLN A 48 15.07 -0.30 3.99
C GLN A 48 15.05 -1.67 4.68
N ALA A 49 13.89 -2.30 4.82
CA ALA A 49 13.76 -3.58 5.51
C ALA A 49 14.62 -4.69 4.85
N PRO A 50 15.34 -5.51 5.65
CA PRO A 50 16.18 -6.59 5.14
C PRO A 50 15.43 -7.55 4.20
N MET A 51 14.18 -7.88 4.53
CA MET A 51 13.33 -8.74 3.71
C MET A 51 13.15 -8.21 2.27
N LEU A 52 13.06 -6.90 2.08
CA LEU A 52 12.96 -6.31 0.75
C LEU A 52 14.29 -6.41 0.00
N LYS A 53 15.41 -6.16 0.68
CA LYS A 53 16.75 -6.30 0.12
C LYS A 53 16.99 -7.72 -0.37
N ASP A 54 16.63 -8.73 0.42
CA ASP A 54 16.73 -10.14 0.05
C ASP A 54 15.88 -10.47 -1.17
N LYS A 55 14.64 -9.99 -1.19
CA LYS A 55 13.73 -10.19 -2.33
C LYS A 55 14.27 -9.57 -3.62
N MET A 56 14.85 -8.38 -3.54
CA MET A 56 15.47 -7.73 -4.70
C MET A 56 16.76 -8.45 -5.12
N ALA A 57 17.58 -8.87 -4.14
CA ALA A 57 18.79 -9.64 -4.40
C ALA A 57 18.50 -10.96 -5.11
N GLU A 58 17.44 -11.64 -4.71
CA GLU A 58 16.98 -12.88 -5.35
C GLU A 58 16.46 -12.63 -6.76
N LYS A 59 15.55 -11.65 -6.91
CA LYS A 59 14.92 -11.33 -8.20
C LYS A 59 15.94 -11.00 -9.29
N TYR A 60 16.99 -10.26 -8.94
CA TYR A 60 17.98 -9.75 -9.87
C TYR A 60 19.33 -10.51 -9.82
N GLY A 61 19.44 -11.56 -9.00
CA GLY A 61 20.68 -12.31 -8.83
C GLY A 61 21.84 -11.44 -8.36
N LEU A 62 21.58 -10.54 -7.39
CA LEU A 62 22.57 -9.53 -6.98
C LEU A 62 23.74 -10.10 -6.19
N TYR A 63 23.63 -11.30 -5.60
CA TYR A 63 24.76 -11.94 -4.91
C TYR A 63 25.96 -12.14 -5.84
N PRO A 64 25.86 -12.93 -6.91
CA PRO A 64 26.96 -13.10 -7.85
C PRO A 64 27.27 -11.80 -8.60
N HIS A 65 26.28 -10.93 -8.86
CA HIS A 65 26.52 -9.65 -9.54
C HIS A 65 27.45 -8.71 -8.74
N TYR A 66 27.34 -8.73 -7.41
CA TYR A 66 28.22 -7.95 -6.51
C TYR A 66 29.43 -8.74 -6.01
N GLY A 67 29.67 -9.95 -6.52
CA GLY A 67 30.82 -10.78 -6.20
C GLY A 67 30.71 -11.55 -4.87
N PHE A 68 29.48 -11.83 -4.44
CA PHE A 68 29.20 -12.65 -3.25
C PHE A 68 28.73 -14.05 -3.67
N GLU A 69 29.08 -15.06 -2.90
CA GLU A 69 28.55 -16.42 -3.07
C GLU A 69 27.12 -16.48 -2.52
N ASP A 70 26.23 -17.12 -3.25
CA ASP A 70 24.88 -17.36 -2.81
C ASP A 70 24.79 -18.68 -2.04
N ASN A 71 25.03 -18.62 -0.74
CA ASN A 71 25.04 -19.79 0.15
C ASN A 71 23.66 -20.21 0.67
N ARG A 72 22.57 -19.63 0.12
CA ARG A 72 21.19 -19.98 0.54
C ARG A 72 20.83 -21.44 0.26
N ALA A 73 21.41 -22.04 -0.77
CA ALA A 73 21.24 -23.46 -1.09
C ALA A 73 21.78 -24.40 0.01
N GLU A 74 22.69 -23.92 0.86
CA GLU A 74 23.30 -24.67 1.96
C GLU A 74 22.59 -24.47 3.31
N GLY A 75 21.40 -23.85 3.30
CA GLY A 75 20.60 -23.61 4.52
C GLY A 75 21.03 -22.38 5.32
N VAL A 76 21.98 -21.61 4.84
CA VAL A 76 22.35 -20.32 5.42
C VAL A 76 21.39 -19.25 4.87
N HIS A 77 20.35 -18.96 5.62
CA HIS A 77 19.27 -18.03 5.21
C HIS A 77 19.62 -16.54 5.37
N THR A 78 20.84 -16.23 5.79
CA THR A 78 21.24 -14.83 6.08
C THR A 78 22.32 -14.41 5.11
N ALA A 79 22.05 -13.37 4.34
CA ALA A 79 23.08 -12.69 3.58
C ALA A 79 24.21 -12.24 4.52
N SER A 80 25.46 -12.29 4.05
CA SER A 80 26.57 -11.80 4.85
C SER A 80 26.39 -10.31 5.13
N GLN A 81 26.80 -9.82 6.31
CA GLN A 81 26.77 -8.39 6.64
C GLN A 81 27.45 -7.54 5.55
N LYS A 82 28.54 -8.06 4.96
CA LYS A 82 29.24 -7.41 3.85
C LYS A 82 28.38 -7.22 2.60
N PHE A 83 27.47 -8.14 2.32
CA PHE A 83 26.52 -7.97 1.22
C PHE A 83 25.57 -6.82 1.51
N TYR A 84 24.99 -6.77 2.70
CA TYR A 84 24.08 -5.67 3.07
C TYR A 84 24.78 -4.31 3.06
N ASP A 85 26.02 -4.23 3.57
CA ASP A 85 26.80 -2.98 3.51
C ASP A 85 27.04 -2.53 2.07
N THR A 86 27.35 -3.50 1.18
CA THR A 86 27.52 -3.22 -0.26
C THR A 86 26.21 -2.81 -0.90
N TYR A 87 25.12 -3.50 -0.55
CA TYR A 87 23.78 -3.21 -1.07
C TYR A 87 23.34 -1.80 -0.68
N ASP A 88 23.56 -1.42 0.59
CA ASP A 88 23.19 -0.10 1.12
C ASP A 88 24.02 1.06 0.55
N ASP A 89 25.27 0.79 0.13
CA ASP A 89 26.02 1.78 -0.66
C ASP A 89 25.42 1.97 -2.06
N LYS A 90 24.88 0.90 -2.66
CA LYS A 90 24.33 0.90 -4.02
C LYS A 90 22.88 1.34 -4.08
N VAL A 91 22.06 0.97 -3.10
CA VAL A 91 20.62 1.31 -3.05
C VAL A 91 20.37 2.23 -1.87
N GLN A 92 20.12 3.50 -2.15
CA GLN A 92 19.95 4.53 -1.15
C GLN A 92 18.52 5.07 -1.19
N VAL A 93 17.78 4.88 -0.09
CA VAL A 93 16.43 5.44 0.10
C VAL A 93 16.54 6.63 1.05
N ARG A 94 16.09 7.80 0.61
CA ARG A 94 16.26 9.05 1.35
C ARG A 94 15.00 9.90 1.35
N PHE A 95 14.79 10.58 2.46
CA PHE A 95 13.87 11.69 2.56
C PHE A 95 14.38 12.91 1.78
N THR A 96 13.46 13.63 1.16
CA THR A 96 13.78 14.93 0.53
C THR A 96 13.07 16.07 1.26
N GLN A 97 13.59 17.28 1.12
CA GLN A 97 12.97 18.48 1.71
C GLN A 97 11.53 18.78 1.23
N PHE A 98 11.05 18.06 0.23
CA PHE A 98 9.69 18.20 -0.31
C PHE A 98 8.74 17.10 0.18
N SER A 99 9.02 16.44 1.29
CA SER A 99 8.25 15.31 1.83
C SER A 99 8.07 14.17 0.83
N THR A 100 9.06 13.95 -0.05
CA THR A 100 9.10 12.84 -0.99
C THR A 100 10.16 11.83 -0.58
N VAL A 101 9.99 10.59 -1.04
CA VAL A 101 11.00 9.54 -0.92
C VAL A 101 11.75 9.42 -2.23
N GLN A 102 13.06 9.61 -2.17
CA GLN A 102 13.97 9.43 -3.31
C GLN A 102 14.69 8.10 -3.17
N ILE A 103 14.64 7.29 -4.23
CA ILE A 103 15.30 5.99 -4.33
C ILE A 103 16.39 6.13 -5.38
N ASP A 104 17.63 6.08 -4.94
CA ASP A 104 18.82 6.16 -5.77
C ASP A 104 19.48 4.79 -5.87
N VAL A 105 19.61 4.27 -7.07
CA VAL A 105 20.28 2.99 -7.32
C VAL A 105 21.52 3.22 -8.18
N TYR A 106 22.66 2.72 -7.69
CA TYR A 106 23.95 2.77 -8.36
C TYR A 106 24.34 1.37 -8.82
N ASP A 107 24.55 1.19 -10.10
CA ASP A 107 25.00 -0.09 -10.67
C ASP A 107 25.91 0.12 -11.88
N THR A 108 26.70 -0.91 -12.22
CA THR A 108 27.50 -0.94 -13.44
C THR A 108 26.64 -1.04 -14.69
N ASP A 109 25.43 -1.62 -14.56
CA ASP A 109 24.41 -1.65 -15.59
C ASP A 109 23.30 -0.62 -15.29
N SER A 110 23.19 0.39 -16.16
CA SER A 110 22.20 1.45 -16.01
C SER A 110 20.75 0.98 -16.17
N VAL A 111 20.52 -0.11 -16.93
CA VAL A 111 19.18 -0.69 -17.12
C VAL A 111 18.77 -1.43 -15.85
N LEU A 112 19.68 -2.20 -15.27
CA LEU A 112 19.46 -2.89 -14.01
C LEU A 112 19.19 -1.90 -12.87
N ALA A 113 19.99 -0.82 -12.78
CA ALA A 113 19.79 0.24 -11.80
C ALA A 113 18.38 0.85 -11.88
N ALA A 114 17.89 1.13 -13.10
CA ALA A 114 16.55 1.67 -13.29
C ALA A 114 15.45 0.64 -12.97
N ALA A 115 15.66 -0.62 -13.31
CA ALA A 115 14.72 -1.71 -13.03
C ALA A 115 14.56 -1.90 -11.50
N ILE A 116 15.67 -1.97 -10.76
CA ILE A 116 15.63 -2.09 -9.30
C ILE A 116 14.89 -0.91 -8.68
N ALA A 117 15.20 0.33 -9.07
CA ALA A 117 14.55 1.52 -8.52
C ALA A 117 13.03 1.54 -8.78
N ASN A 118 12.58 1.09 -9.96
CA ASN A 118 11.16 1.00 -10.29
C ASN A 118 10.46 -0.16 -9.55
N ASP A 119 11.16 -1.25 -9.29
CA ASP A 119 10.61 -2.35 -8.49
C ASP A 119 10.43 -1.96 -7.02
N TYR A 120 11.25 -1.08 -6.48
CA TYR A 120 11.02 -0.50 -5.17
C TYR A 120 9.69 0.26 -5.11
N ILE A 121 9.34 1.00 -6.18
CA ILE A 121 8.02 1.66 -6.29
C ILE A 121 6.90 0.62 -6.30
N ALA A 122 7.02 -0.40 -7.15
CA ALA A 122 6.01 -1.45 -7.28
C ALA A 122 5.81 -2.22 -5.97
N TYR A 123 6.89 -2.47 -5.23
CA TYR A 123 6.82 -3.11 -3.93
C TYR A 123 6.12 -2.23 -2.89
N ALA A 124 6.50 -0.95 -2.82
CA ALA A 124 5.86 0.01 -1.91
C ALA A 124 4.36 0.11 -2.18
N ASP A 125 3.96 0.22 -3.44
CA ASP A 125 2.54 0.27 -3.83
C ASP A 125 1.78 -1.01 -3.44
N SER A 126 2.37 -2.18 -3.71
CA SER A 126 1.75 -3.46 -3.34
C SER A 126 1.60 -3.63 -1.81
N PHE A 127 2.55 -3.12 -1.05
CA PHE A 127 2.51 -3.16 0.41
C PHE A 127 1.42 -2.21 0.95
N LEU A 128 1.36 -0.99 0.45
CA LEU A 128 0.32 -0.03 0.82
C LEU A 128 -1.08 -0.52 0.44
N GLU A 129 -1.21 -1.17 -0.72
CA GLU A 129 -2.46 -1.81 -1.13
C GLU A 129 -2.88 -2.93 -0.16
N ALA A 130 -1.93 -3.77 0.26
CA ALA A 130 -2.20 -4.81 1.24
C ALA A 130 -2.60 -4.22 2.61
N MET A 131 -1.93 -3.15 3.05
CA MET A 131 -2.27 -2.44 4.29
C MET A 131 -3.62 -1.73 4.22
N SER A 132 -4.00 -1.21 3.06
CA SER A 132 -5.26 -0.48 2.89
C SER A 132 -6.50 -1.33 3.13
N GLY A 133 -6.38 -2.65 2.97
CA GLY A 133 -7.50 -3.57 3.07
C GLY A 133 -8.60 -3.38 2.01
N ARG A 134 -8.39 -2.56 0.97
CA ARG A 134 -9.41 -2.26 -0.06
C ARG A 134 -9.98 -3.51 -0.70
N ARG A 135 -9.12 -4.44 -1.13
CA ARG A 135 -9.54 -5.72 -1.74
C ARG A 135 -10.22 -6.63 -0.73
N ALA A 136 -9.70 -6.69 0.50
CA ALA A 136 -10.31 -7.46 1.58
C ALA A 136 -11.69 -6.90 1.94
N GLY A 137 -11.84 -5.58 1.98
CA GLY A 137 -13.12 -4.92 2.20
C GLY A 137 -14.16 -5.22 1.11
N ILE A 138 -13.75 -5.28 -0.16
CA ILE A 138 -14.63 -5.70 -1.26
C ILE A 138 -15.09 -7.16 -1.06
N ALA A 139 -14.16 -8.08 -0.81
CA ALA A 139 -14.47 -9.49 -0.60
C ALA A 139 -15.37 -9.71 0.62
N PHE A 140 -15.16 -8.96 1.69
CA PHE A 140 -16.01 -8.97 2.88
C PHE A 140 -17.43 -8.51 2.53
N THR A 141 -17.59 -7.35 1.87
CA THR A 141 -18.92 -6.84 1.48
C THR A 141 -19.64 -7.79 0.52
N GLU A 142 -18.93 -8.45 -0.40
CA GLU A 142 -19.51 -9.49 -1.27
C GLU A 142 -20.02 -10.70 -0.47
N SER A 143 -19.27 -11.13 0.55
CA SER A 143 -19.68 -12.21 1.44
C SER A 143 -20.92 -11.85 2.25
N GLU A 144 -20.97 -10.63 2.79
CA GLU A 144 -22.12 -10.12 3.54
C GLU A 144 -23.38 -10.03 2.66
N ILE A 145 -23.25 -9.51 1.43
CA ILE A 145 -24.35 -9.48 0.46
C ILE A 145 -24.90 -10.87 0.20
N LYS A 146 -24.04 -11.88 0.07
CA LYS A 146 -24.47 -13.27 -0.12
C LYS A 146 -25.23 -13.79 1.11
N THR A 147 -24.77 -13.48 2.30
CA THR A 147 -25.41 -13.89 3.56
C THR A 147 -26.78 -13.25 3.70
N ILE A 148 -26.89 -11.94 3.49
CA ILE A 148 -28.16 -11.21 3.56
C ILE A 148 -29.13 -11.69 2.47
N SER A 149 -28.64 -11.97 1.27
CA SER A 149 -29.49 -12.52 0.19
C SER A 149 -30.10 -13.87 0.60
N ALA A 150 -29.32 -14.75 1.22
CA ALA A 150 -29.83 -16.03 1.72
C ALA A 150 -30.85 -15.85 2.86
N GLU A 151 -30.64 -14.86 3.74
CA GLU A 151 -31.59 -14.52 4.81
C GLU A 151 -32.89 -13.93 4.24
N ILE A 152 -32.80 -13.11 3.19
CA ILE A 152 -33.97 -12.60 2.46
C ILE A 152 -34.79 -13.74 1.89
N ASP A 153 -34.16 -14.71 1.23
CA ASP A 153 -34.86 -15.85 0.65
C ASP A 153 -35.55 -16.68 1.73
N SER A 154 -34.87 -17.02 2.81
CA SER A 154 -35.44 -17.75 3.96
C SER A 154 -36.59 -16.98 4.63
N THR A 155 -36.47 -15.67 4.77
CA THR A 155 -37.52 -14.83 5.36
C THR A 155 -38.72 -14.75 4.41
N ARG A 156 -38.49 -14.63 3.10
CA ARG A 156 -39.54 -14.64 2.07
C ARG A 156 -40.33 -15.95 2.10
N ASP A 157 -39.64 -17.09 2.16
CA ASP A 157 -40.28 -18.41 2.27
C ASP A 157 -41.14 -18.49 3.54
N SER A 158 -40.66 -17.93 4.64
CA SER A 158 -41.42 -17.87 5.89
C SER A 158 -42.67 -17.00 5.76
N VAL A 159 -42.57 -15.84 5.13
CA VAL A 159 -43.72 -14.94 4.85
C VAL A 159 -44.74 -15.69 3.97
N GLU A 160 -44.31 -16.36 2.90
CA GLU A 160 -45.16 -17.09 2.02
C GLU A 160 -45.88 -18.27 2.69
N TYR A 161 -45.15 -19.00 3.57
CA TYR A 161 -45.76 -20.04 4.39
C TYR A 161 -46.89 -19.50 5.27
N TYR A 162 -46.72 -18.38 5.97
CA TYR A 162 -47.77 -17.81 6.78
C TYR A 162 -48.92 -17.28 5.97
N ARG A 163 -48.65 -16.66 4.80
CA ARG A 163 -49.68 -16.16 3.89
C ARG A 163 -50.55 -17.29 3.35
N SER A 164 -49.93 -18.35 2.84
CA SER A 164 -50.65 -19.49 2.24
C SER A 164 -51.43 -20.30 3.28
N LYS A 165 -50.78 -20.61 4.42
CA LYS A 165 -51.38 -21.44 5.48
C LYS A 165 -52.54 -20.78 6.22
N TYR A 166 -52.43 -19.48 6.45
CA TYR A 166 -53.36 -18.73 7.27
C TYR A 166 -54.22 -17.75 6.42
N GLN A 167 -54.02 -17.74 5.10
CA GLN A 167 -54.72 -16.83 4.16
C GLN A 167 -54.56 -15.36 4.52
N ILE A 168 -53.37 -15.00 5.10
CA ILE A 168 -53.00 -13.64 5.46
C ILE A 168 -52.45 -12.97 4.23
N TYR A 169 -53.34 -12.37 3.41
CA TYR A 169 -52.94 -11.55 2.27
C TYR A 169 -52.52 -10.18 2.77
N ARG A 170 -51.69 -9.49 2.00
CA ARG A 170 -51.18 -8.16 2.31
C ARG A 170 -52.34 -7.19 2.51
N VAL A 171 -52.60 -6.85 3.77
CA VAL A 171 -53.66 -5.90 4.13
C VAL A 171 -52.93 -4.75 4.82
N GLU A 172 -53.05 -3.55 4.27
CA GLU A 172 -52.33 -2.37 4.76
C GLU A 172 -52.78 -1.95 6.16
N ASN A 173 -53.96 -2.41 6.57
CA ASN A 173 -54.51 -2.15 7.92
C ASN A 173 -55.18 -3.40 8.53
N LEU A 174 -55.00 -3.59 9.82
CA LEU A 174 -55.64 -4.66 10.59
C LEU A 174 -57.16 -4.61 10.47
N SER A 175 -57.76 -3.39 10.36
CA SER A 175 -59.19 -3.17 10.12
C SER A 175 -59.69 -3.77 8.85
N ASP A 176 -58.87 -3.66 7.75
CA ASP A 176 -59.25 -4.20 6.42
C ASP A 176 -59.12 -5.73 6.40
N ALA A 177 -58.13 -6.28 7.13
CA ALA A 177 -58.03 -7.72 7.31
C ALA A 177 -59.23 -8.29 8.04
N VAL A 178 -59.63 -7.65 9.14
CA VAL A 178 -60.78 -8.04 9.93
C VAL A 178 -62.08 -7.85 9.09
N ALA A 179 -62.21 -6.75 8.36
CA ALA A 179 -63.36 -6.52 7.46
C ALA A 179 -63.45 -7.59 6.40
N THR A 180 -62.37 -7.93 5.72
CA THR A 180 -62.30 -9.00 4.68
C THR A 180 -62.72 -10.36 5.25
N PHE A 181 -62.28 -10.69 6.47
CA PHE A 181 -62.68 -11.93 7.13
C PHE A 181 -64.17 -11.93 7.55
N LEU A 182 -64.67 -10.82 8.05
CA LEU A 182 -66.06 -10.69 8.40
C LEU A 182 -66.99 -10.77 7.19
N TYR A 183 -66.58 -10.19 6.04
CA TYR A 183 -67.34 -10.28 4.77
C TYR A 183 -67.32 -11.69 4.17
N SER A 184 -66.26 -12.47 4.40
CA SER A 184 -66.15 -13.85 3.88
C SER A 184 -66.95 -14.87 4.69
N GLY A 185 -67.61 -14.45 5.80
CA GLY A 185 -68.40 -15.35 6.68
C GLY A 185 -67.56 -16.38 7.44
N SER A 186 -66.23 -16.22 7.42
CA SER A 186 -65.31 -17.09 8.13
C SER A 186 -65.19 -16.64 9.59
N ARG A 187 -65.30 -17.59 10.57
CA ARG A 187 -65.00 -17.28 11.97
C ARG A 187 -63.48 -17.03 12.10
N ILE A 188 -63.11 -15.84 12.59
CA ILE A 188 -61.72 -15.54 12.93
C ILE A 188 -61.30 -16.50 14.04
N LYS A 189 -60.31 -17.37 13.70
CA LYS A 189 -59.76 -18.30 14.69
C LYS A 189 -59.03 -17.49 15.82
N PRO A 190 -59.11 -17.90 17.08
CA PRO A 190 -58.46 -17.19 18.18
C PRO A 190 -56.94 -16.96 17.99
N GLU A 191 -56.32 -17.86 17.20
CA GLU A 191 -54.87 -17.80 16.89
C GLU A 191 -54.50 -16.82 15.77
N PHE A 192 -55.54 -16.27 15.05
CA PHE A 192 -55.28 -15.39 13.87
C PHE A 192 -54.40 -14.20 14.24
N HIS A 193 -54.63 -13.54 15.36
CA HIS A 193 -53.85 -12.38 15.77
C HIS A 193 -52.38 -12.74 15.94
N LYS A 194 -52.08 -13.86 16.57
CA LYS A 194 -50.71 -14.32 16.76
C LYS A 194 -49.98 -14.56 15.44
N TYR A 195 -50.63 -15.16 14.46
CA TYR A 195 -50.04 -15.43 13.17
C TYR A 195 -49.97 -14.20 12.29
N TYR A 196 -50.93 -13.28 12.43
CA TYR A 196 -50.91 -11.99 11.74
C TYR A 196 -49.74 -11.14 12.25
N ASP A 197 -49.57 -10.99 13.56
CA ASP A 197 -48.44 -10.25 14.12
C ASP A 197 -47.10 -10.83 13.69
N ARG A 198 -47.01 -12.18 13.62
CA ARG A 198 -45.78 -12.82 13.16
C ARG A 198 -45.52 -12.58 11.67
N ALA A 199 -46.53 -12.64 10.83
CA ALA A 199 -46.41 -12.34 9.41
C ALA A 199 -45.99 -10.88 9.17
N MET A 200 -46.58 -9.94 9.87
CA MET A 200 -46.23 -8.51 9.80
C MET A 200 -44.80 -8.24 10.28
N ALA A 201 -44.36 -8.92 11.34
CA ALA A 201 -42.98 -8.81 11.82
C ALA A 201 -41.98 -9.33 10.77
N LEU A 202 -42.28 -10.46 10.11
CA LEU A 202 -41.46 -11.02 9.04
C LEU A 202 -41.45 -10.12 7.79
N GLU A 203 -42.57 -9.49 7.44
CA GLU A 203 -42.61 -8.53 6.32
C GLU A 203 -41.78 -7.28 6.62
N THR A 204 -41.84 -6.78 7.85
CA THR A 204 -40.99 -5.66 8.30
C THR A 204 -39.51 -6.06 8.26
N GLN A 205 -39.18 -7.27 8.71
CA GLN A 205 -37.83 -7.80 8.63
C GLN A 205 -37.36 -7.91 7.17
N LEU A 206 -38.19 -8.45 6.28
CA LEU A 206 -37.90 -8.57 4.85
C LEU A 206 -37.67 -7.21 4.20
N PHE A 207 -38.47 -6.21 4.56
CA PHE A 207 -38.30 -4.84 4.08
C PHE A 207 -36.95 -4.25 4.54
N ASN A 208 -36.61 -4.38 5.82
CA ASN A 208 -35.34 -3.89 6.37
C ASN A 208 -34.13 -4.60 5.74
N LEU A 209 -34.22 -5.93 5.54
CA LEU A 209 -33.15 -6.68 4.89
C LEU A 209 -32.94 -6.23 3.43
N ASN A 210 -34.01 -5.94 2.69
CA ASN A 210 -33.90 -5.42 1.33
C ASN A 210 -33.27 -4.02 1.28
N LEU A 211 -33.57 -3.13 2.27
CA LEU A 211 -32.90 -1.84 2.39
C LEU A 211 -31.41 -2.01 2.66
N THR A 212 -31.07 -2.87 3.63
CA THR A 212 -29.67 -3.17 3.94
C THR A 212 -28.93 -3.73 2.74
N LEU A 213 -29.56 -4.65 1.98
CA LEU A 213 -28.98 -5.20 0.76
C LEU A 213 -28.71 -4.11 -0.28
N ALA A 214 -29.65 -3.20 -0.49
CA ALA A 214 -29.50 -2.09 -1.43
C ALA A 214 -28.34 -1.16 -1.04
N ASP A 215 -28.22 -0.84 0.26
CA ASP A 215 -27.13 -0.01 0.76
C ASP A 215 -25.77 -0.71 0.60
N MET A 216 -25.69 -2.00 0.90
CA MET A 216 -24.45 -2.76 0.73
C MET A 216 -24.05 -2.92 -0.74
N GLN A 217 -25.02 -3.10 -1.65
CA GLN A 217 -24.76 -3.14 -3.09
C GLN A 217 -24.23 -1.79 -3.60
N LYS A 218 -24.78 -0.68 -3.11
CA LYS A 218 -24.31 0.68 -3.40
C LYS A 218 -22.88 0.86 -2.89
N GLU A 219 -22.61 0.44 -1.67
CA GLU A 219 -21.26 0.48 -1.09
C GLU A 219 -20.27 -0.34 -1.91
N LEU A 220 -20.62 -1.58 -2.27
CA LEU A 220 -19.79 -2.45 -3.09
C LEU A 220 -19.47 -1.82 -4.45
N TYR A 221 -20.46 -1.21 -5.08
CA TYR A 221 -20.27 -0.49 -6.35
C TYR A 221 -19.24 0.61 -6.21
N PHE A 222 -19.34 1.46 -5.17
CA PHE A 222 -18.38 2.53 -4.94
C PHE A 222 -16.98 2.02 -4.59
N ARG A 223 -16.86 0.95 -3.79
CA ARG A 223 -15.57 0.33 -3.46
C ARG A 223 -14.88 -0.20 -4.72
N LYS A 224 -15.60 -0.90 -5.59
CA LYS A 224 -15.08 -1.41 -6.87
C LYS A 224 -14.66 -0.27 -7.79
N LYS A 225 -15.51 0.72 -7.96
CA LYS A 225 -15.20 1.89 -8.80
C LYS A 225 -14.02 2.70 -8.28
N ASN A 226 -13.86 2.78 -6.98
CA ASN A 226 -12.69 3.41 -6.37
C ASN A 226 -11.40 2.65 -6.72
N LEU A 227 -11.42 1.31 -6.61
CA LEU A 227 -10.25 0.50 -6.96
C LEU A 227 -9.90 0.61 -8.45
N GLU A 228 -10.90 0.74 -9.34
CA GLU A 228 -10.69 0.95 -10.77
C GLU A 228 -10.08 2.33 -11.07
N ASN A 229 -10.59 3.38 -10.43
CA ASN A 229 -10.14 4.75 -10.69
C ASN A 229 -8.76 5.06 -10.07
N TYR A 230 -8.44 4.38 -8.97
CA TYR A 230 -7.19 4.58 -8.21
C TYR A 230 -6.50 3.24 -7.98
N PRO A 231 -5.92 2.63 -9.03
CA PRO A 231 -5.27 1.33 -8.92
C PRO A 231 -4.00 1.38 -8.06
N SER A 232 -3.32 2.53 -8.02
CA SER A 232 -2.13 2.78 -7.20
C SER A 232 -2.44 3.76 -6.07
N LEU A 233 -1.90 3.48 -4.88
CA LEU A 233 -1.95 4.37 -3.72
C LEU A 233 -0.78 5.34 -3.68
N LEU A 234 0.32 5.00 -4.37
CA LEU A 234 1.50 5.86 -4.47
C LEU A 234 1.35 6.90 -5.57
N HIS A 235 1.76 8.12 -5.26
CA HIS A 235 1.95 9.16 -6.27
C HIS A 235 3.38 9.12 -6.78
N VAL A 236 3.58 8.58 -7.98
CA VAL A 236 4.91 8.50 -8.58
C VAL A 236 5.23 9.84 -9.25
N VAL A 237 6.19 10.56 -8.69
CA VAL A 237 6.66 11.83 -9.23
C VAL A 237 7.56 11.59 -10.43
N ASN A 238 8.46 10.60 -10.32
CA ASN A 238 9.39 10.25 -11.39
C ASN A 238 9.74 8.76 -11.33
N TYR A 239 9.58 8.08 -12.46
CA TYR A 239 10.11 6.73 -12.65
C TYR A 239 11.59 6.79 -12.99
N ALA A 240 12.36 5.83 -12.50
CA ALA A 240 13.77 5.71 -12.83
C ALA A 240 13.95 5.38 -14.30
N LYS A 241 14.90 6.06 -14.93
CA LYS A 241 15.33 5.80 -16.32
C LYS A 241 16.79 5.42 -16.33
N PRO A 242 17.22 4.55 -17.28
CA PRO A 242 18.63 4.22 -17.46
C PRO A 242 19.47 5.48 -17.66
N ALA A 243 20.47 5.67 -16.80
CA ALA A 243 21.32 6.85 -16.86
C ALA A 243 22.31 6.72 -18.03
N LYS A 244 22.48 7.81 -18.78
CA LYS A 244 23.44 7.90 -19.87
C LYS A 244 24.85 8.32 -19.42
N VAL A 245 24.96 8.91 -18.23
CA VAL A 245 26.19 9.46 -17.68
C VAL A 245 26.59 8.72 -16.41
N LYS A 246 27.90 8.46 -16.28
CA LYS A 246 28.48 7.80 -15.10
C LYS A 246 28.38 8.70 -13.87
N ALA A 247 27.91 8.13 -12.76
CA ALA A 247 27.77 8.85 -11.48
C ALA A 247 28.99 8.70 -10.58
N ARG A 248 29.66 7.53 -10.61
CA ARG A 248 30.83 7.19 -9.78
C ARG A 248 31.91 6.53 -10.64
N PRO A 249 33.21 6.67 -10.30
CA PRO A 249 33.78 7.64 -9.39
C PRO A 249 33.83 9.06 -9.97
N LYS A 250 33.73 10.10 -9.12
CA LYS A 250 33.92 11.49 -9.54
C LYS A 250 35.41 11.78 -9.74
N ARG A 251 35.96 11.41 -10.90
CA ARG A 251 37.40 11.48 -11.21
C ARG A 251 37.98 12.87 -11.03
N THR A 252 37.25 13.93 -11.36
CA THR A 252 37.69 15.32 -11.17
C THR A 252 37.93 15.66 -9.72
N LEU A 253 37.06 15.19 -8.80
CA LEU A 253 37.20 15.44 -7.37
C LEU A 253 38.38 14.66 -6.77
N ILE A 254 38.61 13.41 -7.21
CA ILE A 254 39.76 12.61 -6.82
C ILE A 254 41.06 13.29 -7.29
N PHE A 255 41.12 13.75 -8.53
CA PHE A 255 42.28 14.44 -9.07
C PHE A 255 42.56 15.73 -8.30
N LEU A 256 41.54 16.54 -8.04
CA LEU A 256 41.67 17.81 -7.33
C LEU A 256 42.14 17.60 -5.89
N SER A 257 41.57 16.58 -5.19
CA SER A 257 42.02 16.25 -3.81
C SER A 257 43.47 15.74 -3.75
N ALA A 258 43.88 14.90 -4.69
CA ALA A 258 45.26 14.41 -4.80
C ALA A 258 46.22 15.56 -5.08
N THR A 259 45.87 16.47 -6.01
CA THR A 259 46.70 17.66 -6.31
C THR A 259 46.80 18.60 -5.12
N GLY A 260 45.70 18.83 -4.41
CA GLY A 260 45.66 19.64 -3.19
C GLY A 260 46.53 19.04 -2.05
N ALA A 261 46.42 17.73 -1.86
CA ALA A 261 47.26 17.04 -0.86
C ALA A 261 48.75 17.11 -1.19
N THR A 262 49.16 16.86 -2.45
CA THR A 262 50.56 16.99 -2.87
C THR A 262 51.08 18.40 -2.72
N PHE A 263 50.28 19.40 -3.02
CA PHE A 263 50.65 20.80 -2.83
C PHE A 263 50.89 21.13 -1.34
N LEU A 264 49.98 20.68 -0.44
CA LEU A 264 50.16 20.87 1.02
C LEU A 264 51.43 20.16 1.54
N PHE A 265 51.66 18.93 1.09
CA PHE A 265 52.90 18.23 1.45
C PHE A 265 54.17 18.96 0.98
N ALA A 266 54.15 19.50 -0.26
CA ALA A 266 55.26 20.29 -0.78
C ALA A 266 55.51 21.56 0.06
N CYS A 267 54.47 22.29 0.44
CA CYS A 267 54.56 23.46 1.28
C CYS A 267 55.15 23.14 2.67
N ILE A 268 54.68 22.06 3.32
CA ILE A 268 55.20 21.58 4.61
C ILE A 268 56.66 21.20 4.47
N PHE A 269 57.04 20.48 3.43
CA PHE A 269 58.38 20.04 3.17
C PHE A 269 59.34 21.24 2.98
N VAL A 270 58.95 22.23 2.18
CA VAL A 270 59.74 23.46 2.00
C VAL A 270 59.89 24.22 3.32
N PHE A 271 58.80 24.34 4.10
CA PHE A 271 58.85 24.99 5.42
C PHE A 271 59.81 24.28 6.40
N LEU A 272 59.79 22.95 6.43
CA LEU A 272 60.71 22.17 7.26
C LEU A 272 62.17 22.33 6.81
N LEU A 273 62.44 22.38 5.50
CA LEU A 273 63.76 22.64 4.95
C LEU A 273 64.26 24.05 5.29
N ASP A 274 63.40 25.06 5.18
CA ASP A 274 63.78 26.43 5.53
C ASP A 274 64.05 26.59 7.02
N ARG A 275 63.24 25.93 7.86
CA ARG A 275 63.50 25.90 9.32
C ARG A 275 64.84 25.26 9.68
N LYS A 276 65.25 24.22 8.97
CA LYS A 276 66.53 23.53 9.16
C LYS A 276 67.73 24.35 8.67
N ARG A 277 67.50 25.28 7.73
CA ARG A 277 68.56 26.14 7.17
C ARG A 277 68.74 27.44 7.93
N ARG A 278 67.84 27.82 8.84
CA ARG A 278 68.08 29.01 9.70
C ARG A 278 69.03 28.67 10.78
N PRO A 279 70.33 29.18 10.76
CA PRO A 279 71.23 29.04 11.85
C PRO A 279 70.65 29.75 13.07
N SER A 280 70.76 29.10 14.27
CA SER A 280 70.46 29.73 15.54
C SER A 280 71.35 30.99 15.67
N LEU A 281 70.73 32.18 15.65
CA LEU A 281 71.46 33.43 16.00
C LEU A 281 71.97 33.24 17.43
N PRO A 282 73.28 33.43 17.66
CA PRO A 282 73.82 33.42 19.03
C PRO A 282 73.27 34.66 19.72
N ILE A 283 72.77 34.51 20.93
CA ILE A 283 72.44 35.55 21.91
C ILE A 283 73.71 36.15 22.44
#